data_5f6123c45b8a8ff7a6548c9c919805e4
#
_entry.id   5f6123c45b8a8ff7a6548c9c919805e4
#
_cell.length_a   1.000
_cell.length_b   1.000
_cell.length_c   1.000
_cell.angle_alpha   90.00
_cell.angle_beta   90.00
_cell.angle_gamma   90.00
#
_symmetry.space_group_name_H-M   'P 1'
#
loop_
_entity.id
_entity.type
_entity.pdbx_description
1 polymer ?
#
loop_
_entity_poly.entity_id
_entity_poly.type
_entity_poly.pdbx_seq_one_letter_code
_entity_poly.pdbx_strand_id
1 'polypeptide(L)'
;MTETLPAPRERTDTLPLELPERTLGYHAAAWMVDNLVQPNGPRAGQPFIPTDRQIEFLAHFYALTHKGSFVYRQGIRRLSKGSGKGVSLVTPILTPRGWRRFGDLRPGDYVFHPSGKPTMVTKTHPIDQWDTWEVELSDGTVETFTGEHLFTVEEFVGKSKRVRRTLDVRAMAREGLVFDRPLTKGSTKATKAGVGKFALPETEPLEFPERDLPVDPWVLGYWLGDGGTGSGSITCDVDDLPHIESRMRAAGYDIGAVRTKKEGGRGRSVGILKLAADLRRAGVLNDKHIPDAYLYASVEQRRALIQGLMDSDGYVDKKGSAEYCQVRKQVADGMAFLLRSMGVKVNVRESEA
;
A
#
# COMPACT_ATOMS: atom_id res chain seq x y z
N MET A 1 -32.12 25.07 -30.46
CA MET A 1 -31.35 24.15 -31.32
C MET A 1 -30.34 23.45 -30.43
N THR A 2 -30.65 22.25 -30.04
CA THR A 2 -29.74 21.41 -29.19
C THR A 2 -28.79 20.70 -30.17
N GLU A 3 -27.55 21.15 -30.16
CA GLU A 3 -26.46 20.49 -30.88
C GLU A 3 -26.17 19.15 -30.21
N THR A 4 -26.51 18.08 -30.88
CA THR A 4 -26.20 16.71 -30.48
C THR A 4 -24.71 16.49 -30.72
N LEU A 5 -23.95 16.25 -29.64
CA LEU A 5 -22.55 15.86 -29.74
C LEU A 5 -22.45 14.56 -30.59
N PRO A 6 -21.51 14.47 -31.53
CA PRO A 6 -21.31 13.26 -32.32
C PRO A 6 -20.90 12.11 -31.42
N ALA A 7 -21.46 10.93 -31.70
CA ALA A 7 -21.12 9.69 -30.99
C ALA A 7 -19.60 9.46 -30.93
N PRO A 8 -19.08 8.91 -29.84
CA PRO A 8 -17.66 8.62 -29.73
C PRO A 8 -17.28 7.59 -30.80
N ARG A 9 -16.34 7.96 -31.68
CA ARG A 9 -15.78 7.06 -32.67
C ARG A 9 -15.12 5.88 -31.94
N GLU A 10 -15.42 4.67 -32.42
CA GLU A 10 -14.72 3.45 -31.97
C GLU A 10 -13.20 3.66 -31.99
N ARG A 11 -12.58 3.42 -30.85
CA ARG A 11 -11.12 3.47 -30.71
C ARG A 11 -10.56 2.15 -31.17
N THR A 12 -9.91 2.12 -32.32
CA THR A 12 -9.05 1.02 -32.70
C THR A 12 -7.73 1.13 -31.93
N ASP A 13 -7.50 0.25 -30.98
CA ASP A 13 -6.29 0.22 -30.14
C ASP A 13 -5.05 -0.38 -30.88
N THR A 14 -5.16 -0.69 -32.17
CA THR A 14 -4.10 -1.26 -32.99
C THR A 14 -3.80 -0.37 -34.18
N LEU A 15 -2.50 -0.16 -34.45
CA LEU A 15 -2.06 0.43 -35.70
C LEU A 15 -2.50 -0.50 -36.86
N PRO A 16 -2.88 0.04 -38.04
CA PRO A 16 -3.07 -0.76 -39.23
C PRO A 16 -1.87 -1.66 -39.46
N LEU A 17 -2.09 -2.92 -39.82
CA LEU A 17 -1.00 -3.91 -40.02
C LEU A 17 -0.11 -3.58 -41.22
N GLU A 18 -0.61 -2.79 -42.17
CA GLU A 18 0.12 -2.40 -43.38
C GLU A 18 0.62 -0.97 -43.25
N LEU A 19 1.90 -0.79 -43.55
CA LEU A 19 2.51 0.54 -43.58
C LEU A 19 1.92 1.37 -44.72
N PRO A 20 1.74 2.70 -44.53
CA PRO A 20 1.22 3.56 -45.57
C PRO A 20 2.16 3.65 -46.76
N GLU A 21 1.61 3.58 -47.99
CA GLU A 21 2.39 3.70 -49.23
C GLU A 21 3.18 5.02 -49.31
N ARG A 22 2.63 6.09 -48.71
CA ARG A 22 3.23 7.43 -48.73
C ARG A 22 3.26 8.01 -47.32
N THR A 23 4.47 8.34 -46.89
CA THR A 23 4.65 8.91 -45.55
C THR A 23 5.93 9.77 -45.46
N LEU A 24 5.89 10.79 -44.62
CA LEU A 24 7.07 11.54 -44.16
C LEU A 24 7.62 10.98 -42.84
N GLY A 25 7.04 9.90 -42.27
CA GLY A 25 7.43 9.36 -40.97
C GLY A 25 8.90 8.92 -40.90
N TYR A 26 9.44 8.37 -42.00
CA TYR A 26 10.86 8.00 -42.07
C TYR A 26 11.80 9.19 -42.10
N HIS A 27 11.40 10.30 -42.74
CA HIS A 27 12.12 11.56 -42.67
C HIS A 27 12.12 12.15 -41.27
N ALA A 28 10.97 12.08 -40.57
CA ALA A 28 10.84 12.52 -39.18
C ALA A 28 11.72 11.65 -38.26
N ALA A 29 11.77 10.35 -38.47
CA ALA A 29 12.66 9.44 -37.72
C ALA A 29 14.14 9.74 -37.96
N ALA A 30 14.56 9.94 -39.22
CA ALA A 30 15.90 10.31 -39.56
C ALA A 30 16.31 11.66 -38.94
N TRP A 31 15.45 12.65 -39.03
CA TRP A 31 15.65 13.95 -38.37
C TRP A 31 15.86 13.82 -36.88
N MET A 32 15.09 12.92 -36.20
CA MET A 32 15.23 12.67 -34.75
C MET A 32 16.61 12.09 -34.43
N VAL A 33 17.11 11.16 -35.25
CA VAL A 33 18.48 10.58 -35.09
C VAL A 33 19.56 11.65 -35.20
N ASP A 34 19.42 12.55 -36.17
CA ASP A 34 20.42 13.57 -36.47
C ASP A 34 20.38 14.75 -35.48
N ASN A 35 19.25 15.05 -34.89
CA ASN A 35 19.04 16.28 -34.12
C ASN A 35 18.67 16.08 -32.63
N LEU A 36 18.34 14.88 -32.21
CA LEU A 36 17.98 14.61 -30.83
C LEU A 36 19.00 13.70 -30.15
N VAL A 37 19.20 13.95 -28.86
CA VAL A 37 20.02 13.08 -28.01
C VAL A 37 19.14 12.43 -26.94
N GLN A 38 19.55 11.28 -26.47
CA GLN A 38 18.90 10.62 -25.33
C GLN A 38 19.06 11.51 -24.10
N PRO A 39 17.94 12.00 -23.51
CA PRO A 39 18.04 12.91 -22.39
C PRO A 39 18.45 12.22 -21.08
N ASN A 40 18.22 10.90 -20.95
CA ASN A 40 18.41 10.15 -19.72
C ASN A 40 18.79 8.68 -20.00
N GLY A 41 19.29 7.99 -18.97
CA GLY A 41 19.60 6.57 -18.99
C GLY A 41 21.02 6.25 -19.44
N PRO A 42 21.36 4.96 -19.63
CA PRO A 42 22.72 4.50 -19.98
C PRO A 42 23.23 5.06 -21.29
N ARG A 43 22.35 5.59 -22.15
CA ARG A 43 22.67 6.23 -23.45
C ARG A 43 22.50 7.74 -23.40
N ALA A 44 22.43 8.36 -22.21
CA ALA A 44 22.33 9.81 -22.11
C ALA A 44 23.43 10.52 -22.88
N GLY A 45 23.09 11.52 -23.71
CA GLY A 45 23.99 12.24 -24.56
C GLY A 45 24.32 11.56 -25.89
N GLN A 46 23.92 10.30 -26.11
CA GLN A 46 24.04 9.64 -27.41
C GLN A 46 22.89 10.03 -28.34
N PRO A 47 23.01 9.89 -29.67
CA PRO A 47 21.92 10.12 -30.60
C PRO A 47 20.65 9.35 -30.20
N PHE A 48 19.49 10.00 -30.32
CA PHE A 48 18.21 9.35 -30.09
C PHE A 48 17.90 8.42 -31.26
N ILE A 49 17.91 7.10 -31.02
CA ILE A 49 17.55 6.10 -32.03
C ILE A 49 16.12 5.65 -31.74
N PRO A 50 15.12 5.99 -32.60
CA PRO A 50 13.78 5.50 -32.46
C PRO A 50 13.71 3.97 -32.57
N THR A 51 12.89 3.33 -31.73
CA THR A 51 12.58 1.90 -31.86
C THR A 51 11.70 1.63 -33.07
N ASP A 52 11.68 0.38 -33.57
CA ASP A 52 10.85 -0.01 -34.72
C ASP A 52 9.39 0.40 -34.55
N ARG A 53 8.82 0.22 -33.34
CA ARG A 53 7.45 0.66 -33.03
C ARG A 53 7.27 2.19 -33.01
N GLN A 54 8.31 2.94 -32.72
CA GLN A 54 8.27 4.40 -32.83
C GLN A 54 8.33 4.82 -34.29
N ILE A 55 9.16 4.17 -35.09
CA ILE A 55 9.23 4.39 -36.53
C ILE A 55 7.91 4.05 -37.21
N GLU A 56 7.30 2.90 -36.87
CA GLU A 56 5.98 2.49 -37.33
C GLU A 56 4.89 3.53 -36.98
N PHE A 57 4.86 4.00 -35.76
CA PHE A 57 3.95 5.07 -35.35
C PHE A 57 4.16 6.36 -36.16
N LEU A 58 5.42 6.76 -36.36
CA LEU A 58 5.74 7.94 -37.17
C LEU A 58 5.32 7.75 -38.63
N ALA A 59 5.53 6.54 -39.19
CA ALA A 59 5.12 6.22 -40.54
C ALA A 59 3.61 6.39 -40.71
N HIS A 60 2.81 5.88 -39.79
CA HIS A 60 1.35 6.06 -39.82
C HIS A 60 0.93 7.50 -39.54
N PHE A 61 1.52 8.16 -38.54
CA PHE A 61 1.12 9.52 -38.16
C PHE A 61 1.39 10.55 -39.27
N TYR A 62 2.52 10.40 -39.95
CA TYR A 62 2.90 11.26 -41.08
C TYR A 62 2.48 10.70 -42.45
N ALA A 63 1.50 9.79 -42.47
CA ALA A 63 0.93 9.26 -43.71
C ALA A 63 0.32 10.37 -44.57
N LEU A 64 0.53 10.29 -45.88
CA LEU A 64 0.01 11.25 -46.85
C LEU A 64 -1.05 10.62 -47.76
N THR A 65 -2.06 11.37 -48.09
CA THR A 65 -3.01 11.05 -49.17
C THR A 65 -2.29 11.17 -50.53
N HIS A 66 -2.91 10.65 -51.60
CA HIS A 66 -2.43 10.83 -52.98
C HIS A 66 -2.30 12.31 -53.38
N LYS A 67 -3.01 13.21 -52.68
CA LYS A 67 -2.94 14.67 -52.90
C LYS A 67 -1.89 15.36 -52.04
N GLY A 68 -1.08 14.61 -51.29
CA GLY A 68 -0.03 15.16 -50.43
C GLY A 68 -0.49 15.77 -49.12
N SER A 69 -1.75 15.61 -48.71
CA SER A 69 -2.25 16.06 -47.43
C SER A 69 -2.09 14.97 -46.37
N PHE A 70 -1.88 15.36 -45.11
CA PHE A 70 -1.80 14.41 -44.01
C PHE A 70 -3.14 13.66 -43.83
N VAL A 71 -3.05 12.33 -43.66
CA VAL A 71 -4.21 11.48 -43.38
C VAL A 71 -4.74 11.73 -41.98
N TYR A 72 -3.84 11.95 -41.02
CA TYR A 72 -4.21 12.17 -39.63
C TYR A 72 -3.87 13.60 -39.21
N ARG A 73 -4.85 14.27 -38.59
CA ARG A 73 -4.68 15.61 -38.03
C ARG A 73 -4.15 15.56 -36.59
N GLN A 74 -4.33 14.45 -35.90
CA GLN A 74 -3.96 14.24 -34.52
C GLN A 74 -3.64 12.77 -34.29
N GLY A 75 -2.56 12.47 -33.60
CA GLY A 75 -2.16 11.15 -33.17
C GLY A 75 -1.92 11.13 -31.68
N ILE A 76 -2.57 10.21 -30.95
CA ILE A 76 -2.30 9.97 -29.54
C ILE A 76 -1.68 8.61 -29.40
N ARG A 77 -0.40 8.58 -29.03
CA ARG A 77 0.28 7.34 -28.65
C ARG A 77 0.22 7.20 -27.13
N ARG A 78 -0.62 6.29 -26.66
CA ARG A 78 -0.56 5.84 -25.27
C ARG A 78 0.52 4.81 -25.11
N LEU A 79 1.63 5.21 -24.55
CA LEU A 79 2.63 4.29 -24.00
C LEU A 79 2.46 4.34 -22.48
N SER A 80 2.56 3.19 -21.83
CA SER A 80 2.90 3.20 -20.41
C SER A 80 4.19 4.01 -20.29
N LYS A 81 4.17 5.09 -19.54
CA LYS A 81 5.32 5.94 -19.30
C LYS A 81 6.41 5.03 -18.73
N GLY A 82 7.53 4.89 -19.48
CA GLY A 82 8.64 4.05 -19.09
C GLY A 82 8.30 2.55 -19.11
N SER A 83 8.60 1.87 -20.19
CA SER A 83 8.76 0.41 -20.20
C SER A 83 10.02 0.01 -19.40
N GLY A 84 10.19 0.50 -18.23
CA GLY A 84 11.32 0.34 -17.32
C GLY A 84 10.96 0.69 -15.90
N LYS A 85 9.69 0.95 -15.62
CA LYS A 85 9.18 1.16 -14.27
C LYS A 85 9.00 -0.20 -13.61
N GLY A 86 9.99 -0.60 -12.85
CA GLY A 86 9.98 -1.87 -12.18
C GLY A 86 10.17 -1.73 -10.68
N VAL A 87 9.39 -2.50 -9.98
CA VAL A 87 9.66 -3.00 -8.65
C VAL A 87 10.39 -4.32 -8.84
N SER A 88 11.24 -4.72 -7.91
CA SER A 88 11.89 -6.02 -7.94
C SER A 88 10.84 -7.13 -8.08
N LEU A 89 11.11 -8.13 -8.91
CA LEU A 89 10.18 -9.24 -9.16
C LEU A 89 9.87 -10.06 -7.91
N VAL A 90 10.77 -10.04 -6.93
CA VAL A 90 10.60 -10.76 -5.66
C VAL A 90 9.88 -9.95 -4.60
N THR A 91 9.69 -8.63 -4.82
CA THR A 91 8.97 -7.76 -3.88
C THR A 91 7.57 -8.31 -3.63
N PRO A 92 7.18 -8.53 -2.35
CA PRO A 92 5.85 -8.96 -2.02
C PRO A 92 4.85 -7.83 -2.27
N ILE A 93 3.76 -8.13 -2.95
CA ILE A 93 2.63 -7.22 -3.14
C ILE A 93 1.37 -7.82 -2.54
N LEU A 94 0.63 -7.02 -1.80
CA LEU A 94 -0.63 -7.44 -1.23
C LEU A 94 -1.74 -7.43 -2.28
N THR A 95 -2.46 -8.53 -2.36
CA THR A 95 -3.61 -8.72 -3.25
C THR A 95 -4.86 -9.04 -2.41
N PRO A 96 -6.06 -8.98 -2.97
CA PRO A 96 -7.28 -9.42 -2.27
C PRO A 96 -7.26 -10.90 -1.83
N ARG A 97 -6.30 -11.68 -2.34
CA ARG A 97 -6.11 -13.09 -2.00
C ARG A 97 -4.89 -13.36 -1.11
N GLY A 98 -4.27 -12.30 -0.56
CA GLY A 98 -3.05 -12.38 0.24
C GLY A 98 -1.80 -11.94 -0.53
N TRP A 99 -0.64 -12.15 0.08
CA TRP A 99 0.66 -11.76 -0.47
C TRP A 99 1.07 -12.60 -1.68
N ARG A 100 1.56 -11.93 -2.73
CA ARG A 100 2.15 -12.55 -3.92
C ARG A 100 3.45 -11.82 -4.28
N ARG A 101 4.33 -12.48 -5.02
CA ARG A 101 5.48 -11.79 -5.61
C ARG A 101 5.01 -10.91 -6.77
N PHE A 102 5.58 -9.72 -6.90
CA PHE A 102 5.26 -8.80 -7.99
C PHE A 102 5.43 -9.46 -9.37
N GLY A 103 6.50 -10.24 -9.56
CA GLY A 103 6.79 -10.97 -10.80
C GLY A 103 5.80 -12.06 -11.16
N ASP A 104 4.97 -12.52 -10.22
CA ASP A 104 3.97 -13.57 -10.45
C ASP A 104 2.61 -13.02 -10.89
N LEU A 105 2.44 -11.69 -10.90
CA LEU A 105 1.20 -11.07 -11.33
C LEU A 105 0.97 -11.25 -12.84
N ARG A 106 -0.27 -11.47 -13.22
CA ARG A 106 -0.72 -11.64 -14.62
C ARG A 106 -1.90 -10.71 -14.90
N PRO A 107 -2.17 -10.38 -16.17
CA PRO A 107 -3.40 -9.72 -16.57
C PRO A 107 -4.62 -10.48 -16.04
N GLY A 108 -5.57 -9.77 -15.42
CA GLY A 108 -6.73 -10.35 -14.74
C GLY A 108 -6.55 -10.56 -13.23
N ASP A 109 -5.33 -10.50 -12.69
CA ASP A 109 -5.10 -10.43 -11.24
C ASP A 109 -5.56 -9.07 -10.69
N TYR A 110 -5.73 -8.99 -9.37
CA TYR A 110 -6.10 -7.77 -8.68
C TYR A 110 -5.03 -7.36 -7.67
N VAL A 111 -4.76 -6.07 -7.59
CA VAL A 111 -3.93 -5.41 -6.58
C VAL A 111 -4.73 -4.26 -5.97
N PHE A 112 -4.25 -3.67 -4.88
CA PHE A 112 -4.95 -2.55 -4.27
C PHE A 112 -4.54 -1.21 -4.87
N HIS A 113 -5.53 -0.36 -5.15
CA HIS A 113 -5.38 1.05 -5.47
C HIS A 113 -5.24 1.85 -4.16
N PRO A 114 -4.61 3.04 -4.14
CA PRO A 114 -4.53 3.90 -2.95
C PRO A 114 -5.88 4.28 -2.31
N SER A 115 -7.00 4.15 -3.03
CA SER A 115 -8.36 4.28 -2.49
C SER A 115 -8.83 3.06 -1.69
N GLY A 116 -7.97 2.09 -1.41
CA GLY A 116 -8.31 0.85 -0.73
C GLY A 116 -9.00 -0.20 -1.61
N LYS A 117 -9.46 0.15 -2.80
CA LYS A 117 -10.24 -0.74 -3.68
C LYS A 117 -9.36 -1.65 -4.52
N PRO A 118 -9.79 -2.91 -4.74
CA PRO A 118 -9.14 -3.79 -5.69
C PRO A 118 -9.16 -3.20 -7.12
N THR A 119 -8.02 -3.25 -7.79
CA THR A 119 -7.84 -2.79 -9.18
C THR A 119 -7.23 -3.91 -10.00
N MET A 120 -7.80 -4.16 -11.18
CA MET A 120 -7.35 -5.24 -12.06
C MET A 120 -6.02 -4.88 -12.75
N VAL A 121 -5.10 -5.82 -12.77
CA VAL A 121 -3.89 -5.78 -13.58
C VAL A 121 -4.30 -5.98 -15.05
N THR A 122 -4.19 -4.95 -15.85
CA THR A 122 -4.62 -4.99 -17.27
C THR A 122 -3.53 -5.50 -18.20
N LYS A 123 -2.25 -5.30 -17.83
CA LYS A 123 -1.11 -5.69 -18.66
C LYS A 123 0.15 -5.84 -17.81
N THR A 124 0.98 -6.81 -18.18
CA THR A 124 2.37 -6.94 -17.72
C THR A 124 3.33 -6.57 -18.84
N HIS A 125 4.52 -6.14 -18.50
CA HIS A 125 5.57 -5.77 -19.44
C HIS A 125 6.68 -6.81 -19.41
N PRO A 126 7.46 -6.96 -20.51
CA PRO A 126 8.64 -7.81 -20.50
C PRO A 126 9.58 -7.44 -19.34
N ILE A 127 10.16 -8.46 -18.76
CA ILE A 127 11.19 -8.34 -17.72
C ILE A 127 12.49 -7.96 -18.44
N ASP A 128 13.18 -6.94 -17.92
CA ASP A 128 14.46 -6.48 -18.44
C ASP A 128 15.41 -6.18 -17.28
N GLN A 129 16.69 -6.10 -17.55
CA GLN A 129 17.70 -5.72 -16.55
C GLN A 129 17.87 -4.21 -16.56
N TRP A 130 17.61 -3.59 -15.41
CA TRP A 130 17.71 -2.15 -15.18
C TRP A 130 18.63 -1.86 -14.01
N ASP A 131 19.19 -0.65 -13.98
CA ASP A 131 19.80 -0.14 -12.77
C ASP A 131 18.76 0.00 -11.66
N THR A 132 19.08 -0.54 -10.50
CA THR A 132 18.19 -0.56 -9.35
C THR A 132 18.67 0.38 -8.25
N TRP A 133 17.71 0.87 -7.48
CA TRP A 133 17.90 1.78 -6.37
C TRP A 133 17.19 1.21 -5.15
N GLU A 134 17.86 1.17 -4.04
CA GLU A 134 17.22 0.89 -2.76
C GLU A 134 16.62 2.19 -2.21
N VAL A 135 15.34 2.13 -1.86
CA VAL A 135 14.59 3.23 -1.27
C VAL A 135 14.23 2.82 0.15
N GLU A 136 14.84 3.50 1.12
CA GLU A 136 14.54 3.32 2.54
C GLU A 136 13.48 4.32 3.00
N LEU A 137 12.44 3.81 3.67
CA LEU A 137 11.39 4.60 4.29
C LEU A 137 11.71 4.89 5.75
N SER A 138 11.02 5.88 6.31
CA SER A 138 11.27 6.32 7.70
C SER A 138 10.88 5.30 8.79
N ASP A 139 10.20 4.21 8.42
CA ASP A 139 9.87 3.09 9.29
C ASP A 139 10.91 1.94 9.20
N GLY A 140 11.99 2.14 8.43
CA GLY A 140 13.04 1.15 8.20
C GLY A 140 12.73 0.15 7.08
N THR A 141 11.60 0.27 6.40
CA THR A 141 11.29 -0.55 5.21
C THR A 141 12.23 -0.17 4.06
N VAL A 142 12.89 -1.16 3.46
CA VAL A 142 13.76 -0.99 2.30
C VAL A 142 13.19 -1.79 1.14
N GLU A 143 12.97 -1.13 0.01
CA GLU A 143 12.47 -1.77 -1.20
C GLU A 143 13.29 -1.36 -2.42
N THR A 144 13.37 -2.27 -3.40
CA THR A 144 14.19 -2.09 -4.61
C THR A 144 13.33 -1.66 -5.79
N PHE A 145 13.68 -0.54 -6.40
CA PHE A 145 13.00 0.03 -7.57
C PHE A 145 13.99 0.32 -8.70
N THR A 146 13.46 0.44 -9.92
CA THR A 146 14.25 1.04 -11.00
C THR A 146 14.35 2.56 -10.79
N GLY A 147 15.43 3.18 -11.28
CA GLY A 147 15.61 4.63 -11.14
C GLY A 147 14.50 5.48 -11.76
N GLU A 148 13.74 4.92 -12.70
CA GLU A 148 12.60 5.57 -13.39
C GLU A 148 11.24 5.26 -12.73
N HIS A 149 11.22 4.48 -11.64
CA HIS A 149 9.97 4.19 -10.93
C HIS A 149 9.35 5.48 -10.40
N LEU A 150 8.06 5.69 -10.69
CA LEU A 150 7.36 6.91 -10.31
C LEU A 150 6.70 6.76 -8.95
N PHE A 151 7.05 7.65 -8.06
CA PHE A 151 6.36 7.85 -6.80
C PHE A 151 5.45 9.06 -6.88
N THR A 152 4.20 8.90 -6.46
CA THR A 152 3.36 10.05 -6.09
C THR A 152 3.69 10.38 -4.64
N VAL A 153 4.24 11.56 -4.41
CA VAL A 153 4.70 12.03 -3.11
C VAL A 153 4.02 13.33 -2.71
N GLU A 154 3.94 13.58 -1.42
CA GLU A 154 3.60 14.87 -0.85
C GLU A 154 4.89 15.59 -0.46
N GLU A 155 5.23 16.67 -1.17
CA GLU A 155 6.35 17.53 -0.84
C GLU A 155 5.94 18.58 0.15
N PHE A 156 6.73 18.77 1.21
CA PHE A 156 6.53 19.86 2.16
C PHE A 156 7.07 21.16 1.58
N VAL A 157 6.16 22.13 1.33
CA VAL A 157 6.51 23.47 0.88
C VAL A 157 6.28 24.45 2.04
N GLY A 158 7.37 24.92 2.65
CA GLY A 158 7.28 25.78 3.83
C GLY A 158 6.91 25.01 5.12
N LYS A 159 6.23 25.70 6.08
CA LYS A 159 5.99 25.14 7.42
C LYS A 159 4.80 24.17 7.51
N SER A 160 3.81 24.27 6.61
CA SER A 160 2.55 23.50 6.73
C SER A 160 1.90 23.12 5.41
N LYS A 161 2.41 23.61 4.28
CA LYS A 161 1.82 23.29 2.95
C LYS A 161 2.45 22.05 2.38
N ARG A 162 1.60 21.10 1.95
CA ARG A 162 1.99 19.93 1.17
C ARG A 162 1.50 20.10 -0.27
N VAL A 163 2.32 19.71 -1.22
CA VAL A 163 1.98 19.70 -2.65
C VAL A 163 2.22 18.30 -3.18
N ARG A 164 1.21 17.73 -3.80
CA ARG A 164 1.31 16.40 -4.41
C ARG A 164 2.07 16.50 -5.74
N ARG A 165 3.12 15.69 -5.89
CA ARG A 165 3.97 15.59 -7.09
C ARG A 165 4.17 14.13 -7.46
N THR A 166 4.43 13.87 -8.73
CA THR A 166 4.89 12.56 -9.20
C THR A 166 6.30 12.72 -9.74
N LEU A 167 7.24 12.02 -9.10
CA LEU A 167 8.67 12.06 -9.40
C LEU A 167 9.21 10.65 -9.56
N ASP A 168 10.23 10.48 -10.39
CA ASP A 168 11.01 9.24 -10.40
C ASP A 168 12.07 9.23 -9.28
N VAL A 169 12.61 8.04 -8.99
CA VAL A 169 13.61 7.86 -7.92
C VAL A 169 14.83 8.74 -8.15
N ARG A 170 15.31 8.84 -9.38
CA ARG A 170 16.47 9.67 -9.72
C ARG A 170 16.21 11.16 -9.53
N ALA A 171 14.98 11.62 -9.84
CA ALA A 171 14.60 13.01 -9.62
C ALA A 171 14.56 13.34 -8.13
N MET A 172 13.97 12.46 -7.31
CA MET A 172 13.97 12.63 -5.85
C MET A 172 15.39 12.65 -5.27
N ALA A 173 16.26 11.76 -5.74
CA ALA A 173 17.66 11.72 -5.30
C ALA A 173 18.41 13.01 -5.67
N ARG A 174 18.20 13.55 -6.89
CA ARG A 174 18.81 14.82 -7.32
C ARG A 174 18.31 16.02 -6.54
N GLU A 175 17.02 16.05 -6.21
CA GLU A 175 16.41 17.15 -5.43
C GLU A 175 16.78 17.09 -3.93
N GLY A 176 17.35 15.97 -3.46
CA GLY A 176 17.61 15.70 -2.06
C GLY A 176 16.36 15.25 -1.29
N LEU A 177 16.54 14.30 -0.38
CA LEU A 177 15.45 13.67 0.37
C LEU A 177 15.12 14.38 1.69
N VAL A 178 16.00 15.26 2.15
CA VAL A 178 15.88 15.98 3.43
C VAL A 178 16.07 17.47 3.23
N PHE A 179 15.46 18.24 4.10
CA PHE A 179 15.72 19.69 4.13
C PHE A 179 17.01 19.97 4.92
N ASP A 180 17.90 20.78 4.34
CA ASP A 180 18.97 21.42 5.09
C ASP A 180 18.37 22.48 6.01
N ARG A 181 18.12 22.12 7.26
CA ARG A 181 17.70 23.08 8.27
C ARG A 181 18.95 23.63 8.97
N PRO A 182 19.20 24.94 8.93
CA PRO A 182 20.21 25.52 9.78
C PRO A 182 19.83 25.26 11.25
N LEU A 183 20.81 24.81 12.05
CA LEU A 183 20.65 24.64 13.48
C LEU A 183 20.14 25.96 14.06
N THR A 184 18.96 25.97 14.66
CA THR A 184 18.45 27.14 15.36
C THR A 184 19.42 27.47 16.49
N LYS A 185 19.99 28.70 16.51
CA LYS A 185 20.85 29.18 17.60
C LYS A 185 20.16 28.92 18.95
N GLY A 186 20.76 28.08 19.79
CA GLY A 186 20.23 27.72 21.12
C GLY A 186 19.71 26.29 21.31
N SER A 187 19.63 25.46 20.29
CA SER A 187 19.29 24.04 20.45
C SER A 187 20.53 23.23 20.78
N THR A 188 20.62 22.71 22.00
CA THR A 188 21.69 21.80 22.46
C THR A 188 21.53 20.37 21.96
N LYS A 189 20.41 20.03 21.30
CA LYS A 189 20.19 18.75 20.61
C LYS A 189 20.40 18.92 19.11
N ALA A 190 21.60 18.55 18.67
CA ALA A 190 21.84 18.27 17.25
C ALA A 190 20.96 17.10 16.82
N THR A 191 19.77 17.37 16.32
CA THR A 191 19.00 16.39 15.58
C THR A 191 19.74 16.14 14.27
N LYS A 192 20.59 15.11 14.25
CA LYS A 192 21.35 14.66 13.08
C LYS A 192 20.48 14.10 11.95
N ALA A 193 19.20 13.95 12.16
CA ALA A 193 18.27 13.52 11.13
C ALA A 193 17.60 14.76 10.53
N GLY A 194 17.89 15.04 9.27
CA GLY A 194 17.16 16.05 8.50
C GLY A 194 15.67 15.69 8.45
N VAL A 195 14.81 16.71 8.36
CA VAL A 195 13.37 16.49 8.16
C VAL A 195 13.17 16.03 6.73
N GLY A 196 12.46 14.92 6.52
CA GLY A 196 12.13 14.41 5.21
C GLY A 196 11.40 15.46 4.36
N LYS A 197 11.83 15.61 3.12
CA LYS A 197 11.25 16.53 2.14
C LYS A 197 9.98 15.95 1.50
N PHE A 198 9.97 14.63 1.30
CA PHE A 198 8.89 13.90 0.68
C PHE A 198 8.24 12.94 1.66
N ALA A 199 6.92 12.79 1.54
CA ALA A 199 6.15 11.76 2.23
C ALA A 199 5.34 10.97 1.20
N LEU A 200 5.19 9.66 1.41
CA LEU A 200 4.21 8.89 0.66
C LEU A 200 2.81 9.25 1.18
N PRO A 201 1.81 9.46 0.30
CA PRO A 201 0.44 9.64 0.74
C PRO A 201 -0.05 8.41 1.51
N GLU A 202 -0.84 8.63 2.55
CA GLU A 202 -1.57 7.57 3.22
C GLU A 202 -2.61 6.98 2.26
N THR A 203 -2.86 5.68 2.39
CA THR A 203 -3.90 4.99 1.63
C THR A 203 -5.18 4.93 2.43
N GLU A 204 -6.33 4.84 1.75
CA GLU A 204 -7.58 4.48 2.39
C GLU A 204 -7.53 3.03 2.89
N PRO A 205 -8.37 2.64 3.86
CA PRO A 205 -8.46 1.27 4.34
C PRO A 205 -8.66 0.28 3.18
N LEU A 206 -7.87 -0.79 3.13
CA LEU A 206 -7.97 -1.80 2.07
C LEU A 206 -9.30 -2.55 2.18
N GLU A 207 -10.04 -2.65 1.07
CA GLU A 207 -11.35 -3.32 1.03
C GLU A 207 -11.17 -4.82 0.77
N PHE A 208 -11.16 -5.62 1.83
CA PHE A 208 -11.32 -7.08 1.74
C PHE A 208 -12.80 -7.45 1.91
N PRO A 209 -13.21 -8.64 1.43
CA PRO A 209 -14.57 -9.12 1.62
C PRO A 209 -14.86 -9.41 3.10
N GLU A 210 -16.12 -9.32 3.47
CA GLU A 210 -16.61 -9.83 4.75
C GLU A 210 -16.36 -11.33 4.85
N ARG A 211 -15.99 -11.79 6.06
CA ARG A 211 -15.68 -13.19 6.37
C ARG A 211 -16.63 -13.74 7.41
N ASP A 212 -17.00 -14.99 7.25
CA ASP A 212 -17.62 -15.76 8.33
C ASP A 212 -16.51 -16.20 9.28
N LEU A 213 -16.48 -15.60 10.47
CA LEU A 213 -15.40 -15.75 11.43
C LEU A 213 -15.90 -16.55 12.65
N PRO A 214 -15.13 -17.58 13.09
CA PRO A 214 -15.57 -18.44 14.19
C PRO A 214 -15.66 -17.75 15.54
N VAL A 215 -14.97 -16.61 15.73
CA VAL A 215 -15.03 -15.77 16.94
C VAL A 215 -15.32 -14.34 16.49
N ASP A 216 -16.18 -13.64 17.21
CA ASP A 216 -16.37 -12.21 16.99
C ASP A 216 -15.01 -11.48 17.01
N PRO A 217 -14.70 -10.59 16.06
CA PRO A 217 -13.39 -9.97 15.97
C PRO A 217 -12.97 -9.19 17.21
N TRP A 218 -13.88 -8.45 17.84
CA TRP A 218 -13.55 -7.72 19.07
C TRP A 218 -13.22 -8.69 20.22
N VAL A 219 -14.02 -9.77 20.36
CA VAL A 219 -13.81 -10.80 21.38
C VAL A 219 -12.45 -11.50 21.18
N LEU A 220 -12.10 -11.83 19.93
CA LEU A 220 -10.79 -12.40 19.64
C LEU A 220 -9.67 -11.43 20.03
N GLY A 221 -9.77 -10.17 19.64
CA GLY A 221 -8.78 -9.15 19.97
C GLY A 221 -8.56 -9.01 21.47
N TYR A 222 -9.64 -8.89 22.23
CA TYR A 222 -9.58 -8.80 23.69
C TYR A 222 -8.97 -10.06 24.31
N TRP A 223 -9.36 -11.25 23.83
CA TRP A 223 -8.81 -12.51 24.34
C TRP A 223 -7.32 -12.70 23.99
N LEU A 224 -6.87 -12.19 22.85
CA LEU A 224 -5.44 -12.26 22.46
C LEU A 224 -4.55 -11.51 23.45
N GLY A 225 -4.98 -10.39 24.01
CA GLY A 225 -4.30 -9.68 25.08
C GLY A 225 -4.55 -10.39 26.45
N ASP A 226 -5.71 -10.21 26.99
CA ASP A 226 -6.04 -10.55 28.37
C ASP A 226 -6.65 -11.95 28.58
N GLY A 227 -6.70 -12.79 27.57
CA GLY A 227 -7.25 -14.14 27.66
C GLY A 227 -6.29 -15.17 28.21
N GLY A 228 -6.83 -16.22 28.84
CA GLY A 228 -6.07 -17.42 29.23
C GLY A 228 -5.73 -18.28 28.02
N THR A 229 -4.43 -18.51 27.77
CA THR A 229 -3.93 -19.17 26.55
C THR A 229 -4.60 -20.53 26.27
N GLY A 230 -4.88 -21.33 27.31
CA GLY A 230 -5.51 -22.65 27.17
C GLY A 230 -6.99 -22.67 27.50
N SER A 231 -7.67 -21.53 27.62
CA SER A 231 -9.06 -21.46 28.06
C SER A 231 -9.84 -20.32 27.39
N GLY A 232 -11.15 -20.40 27.46
CA GLY A 232 -12.05 -19.30 27.08
C GLY A 232 -12.28 -18.29 28.20
N SER A 233 -11.32 -18.09 29.09
CA SER A 233 -11.41 -17.08 30.15
C SER A 233 -10.61 -15.82 29.78
N ILE A 234 -11.04 -14.70 30.30
CA ILE A 234 -10.37 -13.42 30.20
C ILE A 234 -10.04 -12.87 31.58
N THR A 235 -9.14 -11.89 31.63
CA THR A 235 -8.82 -11.14 32.85
C THR A 235 -9.19 -9.68 32.63
N CYS A 236 -9.76 -9.02 33.61
CA CYS A 236 -10.04 -7.60 33.59
C CYS A 236 -9.99 -6.97 34.98
N ASP A 237 -9.97 -5.65 35.06
CA ASP A 237 -10.24 -4.93 36.30
C ASP A 237 -11.74 -5.00 36.65
N VAL A 238 -12.04 -4.88 37.92
CA VAL A 238 -13.45 -4.92 38.41
C VAL A 238 -14.27 -3.75 37.86
N ASP A 239 -13.67 -2.61 37.60
CA ASP A 239 -14.37 -1.42 37.09
C ASP A 239 -14.67 -1.57 35.57
N ASP A 240 -13.85 -2.33 34.83
CA ASP A 240 -14.03 -2.58 33.40
C ASP A 240 -15.04 -3.71 33.13
N LEU A 241 -15.30 -4.57 34.14
CA LEU A 241 -16.12 -5.76 33.97
C LEU A 241 -17.51 -5.47 33.38
N PRO A 242 -18.27 -4.43 33.78
CA PRO A 242 -19.60 -4.15 33.20
C PRO A 242 -19.53 -3.83 31.71
N HIS A 243 -18.50 -3.10 31.28
CA HIS A 243 -18.27 -2.77 29.86
C HIS A 243 -17.96 -4.03 29.07
N ILE A 244 -17.03 -4.84 29.54
CA ILE A 244 -16.60 -6.07 28.88
C ILE A 244 -17.75 -7.07 28.80
N GLU A 245 -18.52 -7.22 29.88
CA GLU A 245 -19.71 -8.07 29.88
C GLU A 245 -20.73 -7.63 28.82
N SER A 246 -21.00 -6.34 28.71
CA SER A 246 -21.88 -5.78 27.68
C SER A 246 -21.40 -6.11 26.27
N ARG A 247 -20.08 -5.96 25.99
CA ARG A 247 -19.45 -6.26 24.69
C ARG A 247 -19.51 -7.76 24.37
N MET A 248 -19.22 -8.63 25.34
CA MET A 248 -19.30 -10.10 25.18
C MET A 248 -20.72 -10.54 24.84
N ARG A 249 -21.73 -10.01 25.57
CA ARG A 249 -23.15 -10.31 25.31
C ARG A 249 -23.61 -9.82 23.94
N ALA A 250 -23.16 -8.62 23.51
CA ALA A 250 -23.45 -8.11 22.18
C ALA A 250 -22.88 -8.98 21.07
N ALA A 251 -21.74 -9.65 21.34
CA ALA A 251 -21.13 -10.62 20.44
C ALA A 251 -21.72 -12.05 20.57
N GLY A 252 -22.76 -12.25 21.35
CA GLY A 252 -23.45 -13.53 21.52
C GLY A 252 -22.82 -14.49 22.52
N TYR A 253 -21.95 -13.99 23.43
CA TYR A 253 -21.31 -14.79 24.46
C TYR A 253 -21.91 -14.50 25.84
N ASP A 254 -22.21 -15.55 26.59
CA ASP A 254 -22.66 -15.46 27.98
C ASP A 254 -21.47 -15.48 28.94
N ILE A 255 -21.58 -14.70 30.01
CA ILE A 255 -20.61 -14.68 31.10
C ILE A 255 -20.84 -15.89 32.01
N GLY A 256 -19.77 -16.63 32.26
CA GLY A 256 -19.76 -17.74 33.22
C GLY A 256 -19.28 -17.32 34.60
N ALA A 257 -18.44 -18.16 35.22
CA ALA A 257 -17.93 -17.88 36.54
C ALA A 257 -16.98 -16.69 36.57
N VAL A 258 -17.21 -15.74 37.47
CA VAL A 258 -16.33 -14.62 37.80
C VAL A 258 -15.61 -14.93 39.10
N ARG A 259 -14.26 -14.89 39.07
CA ARG A 259 -13.42 -15.20 40.23
C ARG A 259 -12.46 -14.05 40.50
N THR A 260 -12.26 -13.68 41.75
CA THR A 260 -11.23 -12.76 42.18
C THR A 260 -9.87 -13.44 42.11
N LYS A 261 -8.86 -12.82 41.46
CA LYS A 261 -7.53 -13.42 41.31
C LYS A 261 -6.72 -13.49 42.59
N LYS A 262 -6.88 -12.44 43.43
CA LYS A 262 -6.25 -12.38 44.76
C LYS A 262 -7.27 -11.81 45.72
N GLU A 263 -7.33 -12.31 46.95
CA GLU A 263 -8.17 -11.77 48.01
C GLU A 263 -7.93 -10.26 48.17
N GLY A 264 -9.00 -9.46 48.17
CA GLY A 264 -8.95 -8.00 48.21
C GLY A 264 -8.45 -7.33 46.89
N GLY A 265 -8.06 -8.09 45.85
CA GLY A 265 -7.54 -7.56 44.59
C GLY A 265 -8.67 -7.08 43.65
N ARG A 266 -8.30 -6.16 42.73
CA ARG A 266 -9.21 -5.63 41.71
C ARG A 266 -9.40 -6.55 40.52
N GLY A 267 -8.38 -7.38 40.19
CA GLY A 267 -8.39 -8.27 39.02
C GLY A 267 -9.47 -9.36 39.13
N ARG A 268 -10.18 -9.53 38.03
CA ARG A 268 -11.19 -10.59 37.84
C ARG A 268 -10.77 -11.54 36.77
N SER A 269 -10.94 -12.85 36.99
CA SER A 269 -10.89 -13.89 35.98
C SER A 269 -12.34 -14.27 35.63
N VAL A 270 -12.69 -14.10 34.36
CA VAL A 270 -14.07 -14.25 33.88
C VAL A 270 -14.10 -15.39 32.85
N GLY A 271 -14.85 -16.42 33.14
CA GLY A 271 -15.12 -17.49 32.19
C GLY A 271 -16.14 -17.02 31.12
N ILE A 272 -15.87 -17.22 29.87
CA ILE A 272 -16.79 -16.92 28.76
C ILE A 272 -17.30 -18.25 28.20
N LEU A 273 -18.62 -18.45 28.26
CA LEU A 273 -19.23 -19.72 27.81
C LEU A 273 -19.06 -19.86 26.29
N LYS A 274 -18.79 -21.09 25.83
CA LYS A 274 -18.55 -21.48 24.43
C LYS A 274 -17.27 -20.91 23.79
N LEU A 275 -16.68 -19.83 24.33
CA LEU A 275 -15.53 -19.17 23.71
C LEU A 275 -14.34 -20.14 23.46
N ALA A 276 -14.03 -21.04 24.38
CA ALA A 276 -12.96 -22.02 24.20
C ALA A 276 -13.17 -22.94 22.96
N ALA A 277 -14.41 -23.30 22.66
CA ALA A 277 -14.72 -24.08 21.46
C ALA A 277 -14.53 -23.28 20.18
N ASP A 278 -14.92 -22.01 20.19
CA ASP A 278 -14.79 -21.11 19.05
C ASP A 278 -13.32 -20.73 18.79
N LEU A 279 -12.53 -20.49 19.86
CA LEU A 279 -11.08 -20.27 19.78
C LEU A 279 -10.35 -21.51 19.21
N ARG A 280 -10.83 -22.72 19.55
CA ARG A 280 -10.29 -23.96 18.98
C ARG A 280 -10.60 -24.06 17.48
N ARG A 281 -11.82 -23.69 17.06
CA ARG A 281 -12.19 -23.63 15.64
C ARG A 281 -11.40 -22.57 14.88
N ALA A 282 -11.07 -21.47 15.52
CA ALA A 282 -10.20 -20.43 14.97
C ALA A 282 -8.71 -20.83 14.93
N GLY A 283 -8.33 -21.96 15.58
CA GLY A 283 -6.95 -22.43 15.64
C GLY A 283 -6.04 -21.67 16.59
N VAL A 284 -6.59 -20.82 17.47
CA VAL A 284 -5.79 -19.92 18.33
C VAL A 284 -5.69 -20.38 19.79
N LEU A 285 -6.48 -21.36 20.20
CA LEU A 285 -6.43 -21.89 21.56
C LEU A 285 -5.09 -22.64 21.75
N ASN A 286 -4.32 -22.30 22.79
CA ASN A 286 -2.95 -22.69 23.08
C ASN A 286 -1.86 -22.09 22.16
N ASP A 287 -2.22 -21.42 21.07
CA ASP A 287 -1.28 -20.76 20.16
C ASP A 287 -1.84 -19.40 19.74
N LYS A 288 -1.63 -18.38 20.58
CA LYS A 288 -2.15 -17.03 20.35
C LYS A 288 -1.46 -16.37 19.15
N HIS A 289 -2.21 -16.18 18.08
CA HIS A 289 -1.85 -15.42 16.88
C HIS A 289 -3.12 -14.83 16.25
N ILE A 290 -2.97 -13.93 15.28
CA ILE A 290 -4.09 -13.43 14.49
C ILE A 290 -4.16 -14.26 13.20
N PRO A 291 -5.24 -15.07 13.02
CA PRO A 291 -5.36 -15.88 11.80
C PRO A 291 -5.56 -15.04 10.54
N ASP A 292 -5.09 -15.54 9.40
CA ASP A 292 -5.23 -14.88 8.08
C ASP A 292 -6.66 -14.50 7.74
N ALA A 293 -7.65 -15.32 8.15
CA ALA A 293 -9.06 -15.01 7.95
C ALA A 293 -9.48 -13.67 8.56
N TYR A 294 -8.86 -13.27 9.68
CA TYR A 294 -9.09 -11.99 10.35
C TYR A 294 -8.25 -10.86 9.76
N LEU A 295 -7.01 -11.15 9.34
CA LEU A 295 -6.14 -10.15 8.70
C LEU A 295 -6.73 -9.66 7.37
N TYR A 296 -7.37 -10.54 6.60
CA TYR A 296 -7.98 -10.27 5.29
C TYR A 296 -9.51 -10.22 5.35
N ALA A 297 -10.06 -9.77 6.47
CA ALA A 297 -11.50 -9.55 6.66
C ALA A 297 -11.93 -8.13 6.27
N SER A 298 -13.22 -7.83 6.30
CA SER A 298 -13.75 -6.50 5.99
C SER A 298 -13.16 -5.40 6.86
N VAL A 299 -13.31 -4.15 6.44
CA VAL A 299 -12.84 -2.97 7.19
C VAL A 299 -13.42 -2.97 8.60
N GLU A 300 -14.71 -3.25 8.72
CA GLU A 300 -15.44 -3.27 9.99
C GLU A 300 -14.93 -4.38 10.92
N GLN A 301 -14.71 -5.58 10.37
CA GLN A 301 -14.22 -6.72 11.14
C GLN A 301 -12.77 -6.48 11.62
N ARG A 302 -11.89 -5.94 10.78
CA ARG A 302 -10.52 -5.58 11.19
C ARG A 302 -10.50 -4.47 12.22
N ARG A 303 -11.40 -3.47 12.07
CA ARG A 303 -11.54 -2.38 13.06
C ARG A 303 -11.98 -2.92 14.41
N ALA A 304 -12.97 -3.82 14.44
CA ALA A 304 -13.43 -4.45 15.67
C ALA A 304 -12.31 -5.25 16.35
N LEU A 305 -11.50 -6.00 15.57
CA LEU A 305 -10.35 -6.73 16.09
C LEU A 305 -9.29 -5.79 16.70
N ILE A 306 -8.95 -4.69 16.00
CA ILE A 306 -8.04 -3.66 16.51
C ILE A 306 -8.56 -3.07 17.82
N GLN A 307 -9.86 -2.77 17.89
CA GLN A 307 -10.47 -2.27 19.13
C GLN A 307 -10.31 -3.25 20.29
N GLY A 308 -10.59 -4.55 20.06
CA GLY A 308 -10.40 -5.56 21.10
C GLY A 308 -8.96 -5.70 21.58
N LEU A 309 -7.98 -5.62 20.66
CA LEU A 309 -6.55 -5.62 21.00
C LEU A 309 -6.16 -4.36 21.80
N MET A 310 -6.67 -3.20 21.42
CA MET A 310 -6.39 -1.94 22.12
C MET A 310 -7.09 -1.86 23.48
N ASP A 311 -8.28 -2.44 23.60
CA ASP A 311 -9.03 -2.47 24.88
C ASP A 311 -8.37 -3.40 25.92
N SER A 312 -7.52 -4.34 25.49
CA SER A 312 -6.75 -5.23 26.38
C SER A 312 -5.33 -4.71 26.69
N ASP A 313 -4.48 -4.62 25.67
CA ASP A 313 -3.04 -4.32 25.82
C ASP A 313 -2.65 -2.95 25.22
N GLY A 314 -3.63 -2.11 24.88
CA GLY A 314 -3.40 -0.79 24.31
C GLY A 314 -3.28 0.32 25.37
N TYR A 315 -2.57 1.38 24.97
CA TYR A 315 -2.47 2.62 25.76
C TYR A 315 -2.61 3.83 24.86
N VAL A 316 -3.36 4.82 25.29
CA VAL A 316 -3.48 6.12 24.60
C VAL A 316 -3.09 7.22 25.58
N ASP A 317 -2.10 8.03 25.21
CA ASP A 317 -1.66 9.15 26.04
C ASP A 317 -2.62 10.35 25.92
N LYS A 318 -2.41 11.35 26.80
CA LYS A 318 -3.23 12.58 26.83
C LYS A 318 -3.12 13.43 25.55
N LYS A 319 -2.15 13.15 24.68
CA LYS A 319 -1.92 13.85 23.39
C LYS A 319 -2.50 13.08 22.21
N GLY A 320 -3.12 11.91 22.45
CA GLY A 320 -3.68 11.06 21.43
C GLY A 320 -2.67 10.12 20.75
N SER A 321 -1.47 9.98 21.30
CA SER A 321 -0.52 8.96 20.85
C SER A 321 -0.96 7.60 21.35
N ALA A 322 -1.11 6.62 20.48
CA ALA A 322 -1.52 5.27 20.80
C ALA A 322 -0.32 4.32 20.72
N GLU A 323 -0.20 3.46 21.72
CA GLU A 323 0.81 2.41 21.80
C GLU A 323 0.16 1.07 22.08
N TYR A 324 0.71 0.01 21.50
CA TYR A 324 0.30 -1.36 21.73
C TYR A 324 1.54 -2.19 22.07
N CYS A 325 1.53 -2.85 23.22
CA CYS A 325 2.64 -3.65 23.70
C CYS A 325 2.27 -5.13 23.72
N GLN A 326 3.08 -5.99 23.10
CA GLN A 326 2.80 -7.42 23.06
C GLN A 326 4.10 -8.23 23.06
N VAL A 327 4.18 -9.22 23.93
CA VAL A 327 5.35 -10.12 24.04
C VAL A 327 5.36 -11.19 22.93
N ARG A 328 4.21 -11.51 22.35
CA ARG A 328 4.09 -12.46 21.25
C ARG A 328 4.30 -11.76 19.92
N LYS A 329 5.47 -12.00 19.30
CA LYS A 329 5.82 -11.37 18.03
C LYS A 329 4.74 -11.55 16.95
N GLN A 330 4.16 -12.75 16.83
CA GLN A 330 3.11 -13.04 15.84
C GLN A 330 1.86 -12.15 16.01
N VAL A 331 1.46 -11.85 17.26
CA VAL A 331 0.33 -10.96 17.54
C VAL A 331 0.71 -9.52 17.24
N ALA A 332 1.94 -9.10 17.62
CA ALA A 332 2.44 -7.75 17.33
C ALA A 332 2.56 -7.50 15.82
N ASP A 333 3.10 -8.44 15.06
CA ASP A 333 3.21 -8.36 13.59
C ASP A 333 1.81 -8.30 12.94
N GLY A 334 0.86 -9.11 13.44
CA GLY A 334 -0.52 -9.08 12.98
C GLY A 334 -1.20 -7.74 13.26
N MET A 335 -1.00 -7.15 14.44
CA MET A 335 -1.50 -5.80 14.77
C MET A 335 -0.90 -4.74 13.85
N ALA A 336 0.41 -4.79 13.60
CA ALA A 336 1.08 -3.89 12.68
C ALA A 336 0.50 -3.99 11.25
N PHE A 337 0.24 -5.23 10.78
CA PHE A 337 -0.44 -5.46 9.49
C PHE A 337 -1.85 -4.86 9.48
N LEU A 338 -2.66 -5.13 10.51
CA LEU A 338 -4.02 -4.60 10.62
C LEU A 338 -4.03 -3.08 10.51
N LEU A 339 -3.21 -2.39 11.29
CA LEU A 339 -3.12 -0.92 11.29
C LEU A 339 -2.66 -0.38 9.94
N ARG A 340 -1.59 -0.97 9.36
CA ARG A 340 -1.11 -0.58 8.02
C ARG A 340 -2.19 -0.79 6.94
N SER A 341 -2.94 -1.89 7.02
CA SER A 341 -4.05 -2.17 6.10
C SER A 341 -5.25 -1.22 6.26
N MET A 342 -5.30 -0.49 7.37
CA MET A 342 -6.28 0.59 7.63
C MET A 342 -5.74 1.98 7.25
N GLY A 343 -4.56 2.07 6.60
CA GLY A 343 -3.94 3.33 6.22
C GLY A 343 -3.21 4.04 7.35
N VAL A 344 -2.98 3.38 8.48
CA VAL A 344 -2.30 3.99 9.64
C VAL A 344 -0.79 3.75 9.56
N LYS A 345 -0.01 4.82 9.75
CA LYS A 345 1.45 4.70 9.89
C LYS A 345 1.81 4.06 11.22
N VAL A 346 2.59 2.98 11.18
CA VAL A 346 3.01 2.22 12.36
C VAL A 346 4.52 2.16 12.45
N ASN A 347 5.07 2.49 13.61
CA ASN A 347 6.46 2.24 13.95
C ASN A 347 6.52 1.03 14.90
N VAL A 348 7.26 0.01 14.49
CA VAL A 348 7.49 -1.18 15.34
C VAL A 348 8.84 -1.04 16.00
N ARG A 349 8.90 -1.28 17.32
CA ARG A 349 10.13 -1.30 18.09
C ARG A 349 10.18 -2.58 18.90
N GLU A 350 11.33 -3.22 18.91
CA GLU A 350 11.61 -4.33 19.80
C GLU A 350 12.38 -3.78 21.02
N SER A 351 11.96 -4.16 22.22
CA SER A 351 12.66 -3.86 23.46
C SER A 351 12.81 -5.14 24.28
N GLU A 352 13.90 -5.27 24.99
CA GLU A 352 14.04 -6.32 26.00
C GLU A 352 13.06 -6.04 27.15
N ALA A 353 12.36 -7.10 27.61
CA ALA A 353 11.38 -7.03 28.69
C ALA A 353 12.04 -7.10 30.06
#